data_27b23fbd64f3f76cf90f7fdbdc4f3b9e
#
_entry.id   27b23fbd64f3f76cf90f7fdbdc4f3b9e
#
_cell.length_a   1.000
_cell.length_b   1.000
_cell.length_c   1.000
_cell.angle_alpha   90.00
_cell.angle_beta   90.00
_cell.angle_gamma   90.00
#
_symmetry.space_group_name_H-M   'P 1'
#
loop_
_entity.id
_entity.type
_entity.pdbx_description
1 polymer ?
#
loop_
_entity_poly.entity_id
_entity_poly.type
_entity_poly.pdbx_seq_one_letter_code
_entity_poly.pdbx_strand_id
1 'polypeptide(L)'
;MGDTVLWLVFGGIVAISMALDLGVFHRQAHVIGFKESLGWTFVWIVLAALLGGLVWYEKGADSAAAYATCYLTEKALSVDNLFVFVVLFKFFRIAPENQHRVLTWGIVGALVMRAVFILLGVELVERFHWTTYILGGFLLITGIKLAFQEDKEIEPEKNFILRLSRRFLRVTNDFDGAKFFVQREGHSYATPMFLCLLVVEATDVLFAVDSVPAALGITHDRFVLYSSNVMAICGLRALYFAVAGLIGLFHFLKHGLALILVFVGVKMLIAHWYKIPIPWALGAVLGILALSMLLSVVFKKREDAHGAQ
;
A
#
# COMPACT_ATOMS: atom_id res chain seq x y z
N MET A 1 4.21 33.51 9.11
CA MET A 1 5.36 32.62 9.29
C MET A 1 5.85 32.21 7.90
N GLY A 2 7.13 32.05 7.63
CA GLY A 2 7.60 31.71 6.28
C GLY A 2 7.41 30.23 5.97
N ASP A 3 7.47 29.85 4.68
CA ASP A 3 7.42 28.47 4.20
C ASP A 3 8.35 27.53 4.97
N THR A 4 9.48 28.04 5.46
CA THR A 4 10.44 27.30 6.29
C THR A 4 9.81 26.72 7.56
N VAL A 5 8.94 27.47 8.23
CA VAL A 5 8.28 26.98 9.47
C VAL A 5 7.30 25.86 9.16
N LEU A 6 6.54 25.98 8.06
CA LEU A 6 5.66 24.92 7.60
C LEU A 6 6.43 23.61 7.32
N TRP A 7 7.60 23.69 6.65
CA TRP A 7 8.47 22.55 6.40
C TRP A 7 9.04 21.94 7.67
N LEU A 8 9.43 22.77 8.65
CA LEU A 8 9.94 22.30 9.94
C LEU A 8 8.86 21.59 10.78
N VAL A 9 7.66 22.18 10.85
CA VAL A 9 6.52 21.57 11.56
C VAL A 9 6.12 20.26 10.90
N PHE A 10 5.99 20.24 9.58
CA PHE A 10 5.67 19.04 8.83
C PHE A 10 6.75 17.96 9.01
N GLY A 11 8.03 18.32 8.83
CA GLY A 11 9.16 17.40 9.04
C GLY A 11 9.20 16.85 10.46
N GLY A 12 8.90 17.69 11.46
CA GLY A 12 8.77 17.28 12.87
C GLY A 12 7.64 16.28 13.07
N ILE A 13 6.45 16.54 12.51
CA ILE A 13 5.30 15.61 12.56
C ILE A 13 5.70 14.26 11.97
N VAL A 14 6.26 14.26 10.76
CA VAL A 14 6.67 13.01 10.08
C VAL A 14 7.75 12.28 10.87
N ALA A 15 8.80 12.98 11.32
CA ALA A 15 9.91 12.37 12.07
C ALA A 15 9.43 11.76 13.41
N ILE A 16 8.63 12.48 14.17
CA ILE A 16 8.06 11.99 15.44
C ILE A 16 7.15 10.79 15.17
N SER A 17 6.30 10.88 14.17
CA SER A 17 5.37 9.81 13.82
C SER A 17 6.10 8.56 13.36
N MET A 18 7.14 8.71 12.52
CA MET A 18 7.99 7.59 12.11
C MET A 18 8.79 7.00 13.29
N ALA A 19 9.29 7.86 14.20
CA ALA A 19 9.98 7.40 15.41
C ALA A 19 9.03 6.63 16.34
N LEU A 20 7.81 7.10 16.53
CA LEU A 20 6.78 6.38 17.30
C LEU A 20 6.42 5.05 16.61
N ASP A 21 6.27 5.07 15.31
CA ASP A 21 5.98 3.90 14.48
C ASP A 21 7.08 2.83 14.58
N LEU A 22 8.34 3.25 14.49
CA LEU A 22 9.52 2.40 14.65
C LEU A 22 9.76 1.99 16.12
N GLY A 23 9.53 2.89 17.08
CA GLY A 23 9.85 2.67 18.50
C GLY A 23 8.79 1.87 19.26
N VAL A 24 7.51 2.14 19.03
CA VAL A 24 6.39 1.49 19.75
C VAL A 24 6.16 0.07 19.22
N PHE A 25 6.25 -0.12 17.90
CA PHE A 25 5.96 -1.42 17.27
C PHE A 25 7.18 -2.34 17.15
N HIS A 26 8.42 -1.86 17.44
CA HIS A 26 9.63 -2.70 17.39
C HIS A 26 9.90 -3.48 18.68
N ARG A 27 9.28 -3.12 19.81
CA ARG A 27 9.58 -3.75 21.10
C ARG A 27 8.99 -5.13 21.31
N GLN A 28 7.88 -5.45 20.63
CA GLN A 28 7.32 -6.82 20.62
C GLN A 28 6.60 -7.02 19.29
N ALA A 29 6.98 -8.06 18.54
CA ALA A 29 6.25 -8.49 17.35
C ALA A 29 4.87 -9.01 17.79
N HIS A 30 3.85 -8.15 17.76
CA HIS A 30 2.47 -8.55 18.01
C HIS A 30 1.63 -8.31 16.74
N VAL A 31 0.61 -9.11 16.58
CA VAL A 31 -0.35 -8.94 15.48
C VAL A 31 -1.24 -7.75 15.82
N ILE A 32 -1.18 -6.68 15.03
CA ILE A 32 -1.99 -5.48 15.22
C ILE A 32 -3.46 -5.83 15.02
N GLY A 33 -4.27 -5.62 16.06
CA GLY A 33 -5.70 -5.91 16.02
C GLY A 33 -6.49 -4.88 15.19
N PHE A 34 -7.66 -5.29 14.69
CA PHE A 34 -8.55 -4.43 13.89
C PHE A 34 -8.93 -3.11 14.59
N LYS A 35 -9.28 -3.17 15.89
CA LYS A 35 -9.65 -1.96 16.67
C LYS A 35 -8.47 -1.00 16.85
N GLU A 36 -7.29 -1.53 17.07
CA GLU A 36 -6.05 -0.77 17.21
C GLU A 36 -5.70 -0.07 15.90
N SER A 37 -5.79 -0.77 14.78
CA SER A 37 -5.51 -0.22 13.46
C SER A 37 -6.49 0.89 13.05
N LEU A 38 -7.78 0.77 13.43
CA LEU A 38 -8.76 1.85 13.25
C LEU A 38 -8.41 3.09 14.09
N GLY A 39 -7.98 2.89 15.35
CA GLY A 39 -7.54 3.98 16.21
C GLY A 39 -6.36 4.75 15.61
N TRP A 40 -5.34 4.04 15.13
CA TRP A 40 -4.19 4.65 14.44
C TRP A 40 -4.58 5.33 13.13
N THR A 41 -5.49 4.73 12.35
CA THR A 41 -6.02 5.37 11.13
C THR A 41 -6.68 6.71 11.45
N PHE A 42 -7.48 6.76 12.52
CA PHE A 42 -8.12 7.99 12.98
C PHE A 42 -7.08 9.04 13.41
N VAL A 43 -6.05 8.64 14.17
CA VAL A 43 -4.95 9.54 14.57
C VAL A 43 -4.29 10.18 13.35
N TRP A 44 -4.00 9.39 12.31
CA TRP A 44 -3.40 9.91 11.08
C TRP A 44 -4.31 10.89 10.32
N ILE A 45 -5.63 10.63 10.30
CA ILE A 45 -6.61 11.56 9.70
C ILE A 45 -6.62 12.87 10.47
N VAL A 46 -6.61 12.81 11.80
CA VAL A 46 -6.60 14.02 12.64
C VAL A 46 -5.31 14.82 12.44
N LEU A 47 -4.15 14.16 12.41
CA LEU A 47 -2.86 14.84 12.14
C LEU A 47 -2.85 15.51 10.75
N ALA A 48 -3.39 14.84 9.74
CA ALA A 48 -3.53 15.42 8.40
C ALA A 48 -4.47 16.63 8.40
N ALA A 49 -5.60 16.56 9.13
CA ALA A 49 -6.53 17.68 9.25
C ALA A 49 -5.92 18.86 10.00
N LEU A 50 -5.14 18.62 11.06
CA LEU A 50 -4.43 19.67 11.79
C LEU A 50 -3.39 20.35 10.90
N LEU A 51 -2.65 19.61 10.11
CA LEU A 51 -1.72 20.19 9.13
C LEU A 51 -2.46 20.99 8.05
N GLY A 52 -3.61 20.51 7.57
CA GLY A 52 -4.49 21.25 6.67
C GLY A 52 -5.00 22.56 7.28
N GLY A 53 -5.33 22.57 8.57
CA GLY A 53 -5.68 23.77 9.33
C GLY A 53 -4.51 24.75 9.42
N LEU A 54 -3.29 24.26 9.59
CA LEU A 54 -2.08 25.09 9.58
C LEU A 54 -1.84 25.69 8.18
N VAL A 55 -2.03 24.90 7.11
CA VAL A 55 -1.98 25.40 5.73
C VAL A 55 -3.03 26.51 5.50
N TRP A 56 -4.23 26.33 6.02
CA TRP A 56 -5.27 27.37 5.95
C TRP A 56 -4.81 28.65 6.62
N TYR A 57 -4.29 28.55 7.82
CA TYR A 57 -3.84 29.71 8.58
C TYR A 57 -2.69 30.47 7.90
N GLU A 58 -1.72 29.75 7.31
CA GLU A 58 -0.51 30.37 6.75
C GLU A 58 -0.64 30.74 5.26
N LYS A 59 -1.36 29.95 4.46
CA LYS A 59 -1.44 30.07 2.99
C LYS A 59 -2.86 30.40 2.48
N GLY A 60 -3.85 30.44 3.37
CA GLY A 60 -5.23 30.78 3.03
C GLY A 60 -6.10 29.61 2.59
N ALA A 61 -7.38 29.90 2.33
CA ALA A 61 -8.41 28.90 2.08
C ALA A 61 -8.18 28.09 0.80
N ASP A 62 -7.68 28.72 -0.27
CA ASP A 62 -7.46 28.03 -1.56
C ASP A 62 -6.36 26.96 -1.44
N SER A 63 -5.27 27.27 -0.73
CA SER A 63 -4.19 26.32 -0.49
C SER A 63 -4.63 25.15 0.42
N ALA A 64 -5.47 25.44 1.42
CA ALA A 64 -6.03 24.41 2.28
C ALA A 64 -7.02 23.50 1.53
N ALA A 65 -7.84 24.06 0.65
CA ALA A 65 -8.73 23.29 -0.21
C ALA A 65 -7.93 22.40 -1.17
N ALA A 66 -6.85 22.93 -1.76
CA ALA A 66 -5.93 22.14 -2.60
C ALA A 66 -5.26 21.01 -1.80
N TYR A 67 -4.78 21.30 -0.56
CA TYR A 67 -4.22 20.29 0.34
C TYR A 67 -5.22 19.16 0.64
N ALA A 68 -6.44 19.53 1.04
CA ALA A 68 -7.49 18.56 1.35
C ALA A 68 -7.84 17.70 0.12
N THR A 69 -7.95 18.32 -1.06
CA THR A 69 -8.23 17.62 -2.31
C THR A 69 -7.10 16.67 -2.68
N CYS A 70 -5.83 17.09 -2.62
CA CYS A 70 -4.67 16.23 -2.86
C CYS A 70 -4.63 15.06 -1.86
N TYR A 71 -4.85 15.33 -0.57
CA TYR A 71 -4.86 14.30 0.47
C TYR A 71 -5.95 13.25 0.23
N LEU A 72 -7.19 13.70 -0.06
CA LEU A 72 -8.32 12.78 -0.30
C LEU A 72 -8.13 11.99 -1.59
N THR A 73 -7.62 12.62 -2.65
CA THR A 73 -7.30 11.95 -3.92
C THR A 73 -6.25 10.86 -3.71
N GLU A 74 -5.16 11.18 -3.01
CA GLU A 74 -4.11 10.22 -2.70
C GLU A 74 -4.62 9.08 -1.81
N LYS A 75 -5.45 9.41 -0.80
CA LYS A 75 -6.08 8.39 0.06
C LYS A 75 -6.97 7.45 -0.75
N ALA A 76 -7.76 7.98 -1.69
CA ALA A 76 -8.61 7.19 -2.58
C ALA A 76 -7.81 6.25 -3.49
N LEU A 77 -6.73 6.76 -4.10
CA LEU A 77 -5.83 5.96 -4.94
C LEU A 77 -5.03 4.92 -4.13
N SER A 78 -4.70 5.25 -2.87
CA SER A 78 -3.98 4.34 -1.97
C SER A 78 -4.79 3.11 -1.55
N VAL A 79 -6.12 3.11 -1.69
CA VAL A 79 -6.95 1.91 -1.43
C VAL A 79 -6.57 0.78 -2.38
N ASP A 80 -6.32 1.08 -3.66
CA ASP A 80 -5.86 0.10 -4.65
C ASP A 80 -4.53 -0.54 -4.20
N ASN A 81 -3.61 0.26 -3.67
CA ASN A 81 -2.29 -0.18 -3.19
C ASN A 81 -2.39 -1.18 -2.03
N LEU A 82 -3.36 -0.98 -1.12
CA LEU A 82 -3.56 -1.87 0.03
C LEU A 82 -3.87 -3.30 -0.40
N PHE A 83 -4.73 -3.46 -1.42
CA PHE A 83 -5.08 -4.78 -1.92
C PHE A 83 -3.90 -5.46 -2.60
N VAL A 84 -3.07 -4.70 -3.32
CA VAL A 84 -1.83 -5.21 -3.89
C VAL A 84 -0.89 -5.71 -2.79
N PHE A 85 -0.72 -4.97 -1.69
CA PHE A 85 0.11 -5.39 -0.56
C PHE A 85 -0.41 -6.67 0.10
N VAL A 86 -1.73 -6.79 0.31
CA VAL A 86 -2.31 -8.04 0.84
C VAL A 86 -1.95 -9.24 -0.02
N VAL A 87 -2.02 -9.08 -1.34
CA VAL A 87 -1.69 -10.16 -2.28
C VAL A 87 -0.19 -10.45 -2.30
N LEU A 88 0.64 -9.42 -2.32
CA LEU A 88 2.09 -9.59 -2.28
C LEU A 88 2.53 -10.35 -1.03
N PHE A 89 1.98 -10.00 0.14
CA PHE A 89 2.33 -10.71 1.38
C PHE A 89 1.86 -12.17 1.38
N LYS A 90 0.70 -12.47 0.82
CA LYS A 90 0.25 -13.85 0.60
C LYS A 90 1.15 -14.58 -0.40
N PHE A 91 1.48 -13.92 -1.51
CA PHE A 91 2.33 -14.50 -2.56
C PHE A 91 3.74 -14.83 -2.07
N PHE A 92 4.37 -13.90 -1.31
CA PHE A 92 5.69 -14.12 -0.71
C PHE A 92 5.63 -14.87 0.62
N ARG A 93 4.45 -15.25 1.12
CA ARG A 93 4.24 -15.92 2.43
C ARG A 93 4.85 -15.16 3.60
N ILE A 94 4.72 -13.85 3.59
CA ILE A 94 5.21 -13.03 4.70
C ILE A 94 4.31 -13.27 5.93
N ALA A 95 4.90 -13.78 6.99
CA ALA A 95 4.21 -14.01 8.25
C ALA A 95 3.61 -12.70 8.79
N PRO A 96 2.39 -12.71 9.37
CA PRO A 96 1.70 -11.50 9.83
C PRO A 96 2.55 -10.60 10.75
N GLU A 97 3.34 -11.22 11.62
CA GLU A 97 4.27 -10.54 12.52
C GLU A 97 5.41 -9.79 11.83
N ASN A 98 5.72 -10.15 10.57
CA ASN A 98 6.79 -9.53 9.78
C ASN A 98 6.28 -8.51 8.75
N GLN A 99 4.97 -8.47 8.49
CA GLN A 99 4.37 -7.57 7.50
C GLN A 99 4.60 -6.10 7.84
N HIS A 100 4.53 -5.75 9.13
CA HIS A 100 4.77 -4.39 9.60
C HIS A 100 6.15 -3.87 9.18
N ARG A 101 7.18 -4.74 9.18
CA ARG A 101 8.55 -4.35 8.83
C ARG A 101 8.69 -4.04 7.34
N VAL A 102 8.07 -4.86 6.48
CA VAL A 102 8.06 -4.59 5.04
C VAL A 102 7.30 -3.30 4.75
N LEU A 103 6.12 -3.09 5.39
CA LEU A 103 5.35 -1.86 5.23
C LEU A 103 6.09 -0.62 5.70
N THR A 104 6.80 -0.69 6.84
CA THR A 104 7.57 0.45 7.35
C THR A 104 8.67 0.86 6.36
N TRP A 105 9.45 -0.08 5.86
CA TRP A 105 10.49 0.22 4.88
C TRP A 105 9.90 0.63 3.54
N GLY A 106 8.76 0.04 3.12
CA GLY A 106 7.99 0.47 1.96
C GLY A 106 7.52 1.91 2.07
N ILE A 107 7.03 2.35 3.24
CA ILE A 107 6.67 3.76 3.47
C ILE A 107 7.91 4.67 3.36
N VAL A 108 9.04 4.28 3.94
CA VAL A 108 10.28 5.08 3.84
C VAL A 108 10.69 5.25 2.37
N GLY A 109 10.69 4.16 1.60
CA GLY A 109 10.98 4.20 0.16
C GLY A 109 9.98 5.06 -0.60
N ALA A 110 8.68 4.88 -0.34
CA ALA A 110 7.60 5.68 -0.93
C ALA A 110 7.78 7.19 -0.68
N LEU A 111 8.15 7.59 0.55
CA LEU A 111 8.41 8.99 0.89
C LEU A 111 9.55 9.58 0.04
N VAL A 112 10.65 8.83 -0.09
CA VAL A 112 11.82 9.24 -0.90
C VAL A 112 11.44 9.31 -2.38
N MET A 113 10.78 8.28 -2.90
CA MET A 113 10.39 8.24 -4.32
C MET A 113 9.39 9.34 -4.66
N ARG A 114 8.42 9.64 -3.78
CA ARG A 114 7.48 10.76 -3.95
C ARG A 114 8.20 12.11 -3.97
N ALA A 115 9.19 12.32 -3.07
CA ALA A 115 10.00 13.52 -3.12
C ALA A 115 10.72 13.66 -4.48
N VAL A 116 11.32 12.57 -4.97
CA VAL A 116 12.00 12.54 -6.25
C VAL A 116 11.03 12.85 -7.40
N PHE A 117 9.86 12.20 -7.46
CA PHE A 117 8.89 12.43 -8.53
C PHE A 117 8.27 13.84 -8.51
N ILE A 118 7.99 14.39 -7.33
CA ILE A 118 7.48 15.77 -7.21
C ILE A 118 8.54 16.80 -7.59
N LEU A 119 9.82 16.53 -7.26
CA LEU A 119 10.93 17.43 -7.59
C LEU A 119 11.33 17.38 -9.07
N LEU A 120 11.35 16.19 -9.67
CA LEU A 120 11.73 15.99 -11.07
C LEU A 120 10.56 16.23 -12.05
N GLY A 121 9.34 16.31 -11.54
CA GLY A 121 8.15 16.62 -12.31
C GLY A 121 7.64 15.47 -13.19
N VAL A 122 6.63 15.80 -14.00
CA VAL A 122 5.87 14.85 -14.84
C VAL A 122 6.77 14.14 -15.87
N GLU A 123 7.87 14.76 -16.30
CA GLU A 123 8.71 14.26 -17.39
C GLU A 123 9.37 12.90 -17.10
N LEU A 124 9.73 12.64 -15.82
CA LEU A 124 10.26 11.34 -15.41
C LEU A 124 9.17 10.28 -15.35
N VAL A 125 7.97 10.68 -14.90
CA VAL A 125 6.80 9.80 -14.75
C VAL A 125 6.35 9.27 -16.10
N GLU A 126 6.32 10.11 -17.14
CA GLU A 126 5.92 9.72 -18.49
C GLU A 126 6.89 8.70 -19.13
N ARG A 127 8.17 8.74 -18.81
CA ARG A 127 9.16 7.77 -19.32
C ARG A 127 8.94 6.34 -18.82
N PHE A 128 8.36 6.14 -17.64
CA PHE A 128 8.14 4.83 -17.05
C PHE A 128 6.73 4.27 -17.29
N HIS A 129 5.94 4.89 -18.15
CA HIS A 129 4.55 4.52 -18.40
C HIS A 129 4.36 3.05 -18.86
N TRP A 130 5.34 2.47 -19.53
CA TRP A 130 5.31 1.08 -19.99
C TRP A 130 5.26 0.06 -18.84
N THR A 131 5.76 0.41 -17.66
CA THR A 131 5.77 -0.47 -16.47
C THR A 131 4.37 -0.69 -15.92
N THR A 132 3.42 0.22 -16.17
CA THR A 132 2.00 0.10 -15.82
C THR A 132 1.37 -1.14 -16.47
N TYR A 133 1.74 -1.46 -17.71
CA TYR A 133 1.24 -2.65 -18.40
C TYR A 133 1.75 -3.95 -17.78
N ILE A 134 3.00 -3.98 -17.31
CA ILE A 134 3.57 -5.16 -16.65
C ILE A 134 2.86 -5.41 -15.33
N LEU A 135 2.68 -4.37 -14.51
CA LEU A 135 1.98 -4.49 -13.24
C LEU A 135 0.49 -4.81 -13.45
N GLY A 136 -0.18 -4.13 -14.37
CA GLY A 136 -1.57 -4.41 -14.71
C GLY A 136 -1.79 -5.85 -15.12
N GLY A 137 -0.91 -6.39 -15.99
CA GLY A 137 -0.92 -7.79 -16.38
C GLY A 137 -0.66 -8.74 -15.20
N PHE A 138 0.31 -8.42 -14.34
CA PHE A 138 0.59 -9.19 -13.13
C PHE A 138 -0.61 -9.24 -12.18
N LEU A 139 -1.24 -8.08 -11.91
CA LEU A 139 -2.42 -8.01 -11.04
C LEU A 139 -3.62 -8.76 -11.62
N LEU A 140 -3.86 -8.64 -12.93
CA LEU A 140 -4.92 -9.36 -13.62
C LEU A 140 -4.75 -10.88 -13.50
N ILE A 141 -3.55 -11.39 -13.82
CA ILE A 141 -3.24 -12.82 -13.70
C ILE A 141 -3.35 -13.29 -12.26
N THR A 142 -2.86 -12.50 -11.31
CA THR A 142 -2.89 -12.83 -9.88
C THR A 142 -4.32 -12.83 -9.35
N GLY A 143 -5.15 -11.86 -9.75
CA GLY A 143 -6.57 -11.80 -9.39
C GLY A 143 -7.35 -13.01 -9.94
N ILE A 144 -7.15 -13.37 -11.20
CA ILE A 144 -7.75 -14.56 -11.80
C ILE A 144 -7.30 -15.82 -11.05
N LYS A 145 -6.01 -15.99 -10.80
CA LYS A 145 -5.51 -17.13 -10.02
C LYS A 145 -6.14 -17.20 -8.64
N LEU A 146 -6.22 -16.08 -7.92
CA LEU A 146 -6.80 -16.00 -6.57
C LEU A 146 -8.29 -16.38 -6.56
N ALA A 147 -9.04 -16.05 -7.64
CA ALA A 147 -10.45 -16.39 -7.77
C ALA A 147 -10.68 -17.91 -7.88
N PHE A 148 -9.78 -18.63 -8.58
CA PHE A 148 -9.94 -20.05 -8.89
C PHE A 148 -9.05 -20.97 -8.05
N GLN A 149 -8.16 -20.43 -7.22
CA GLN A 149 -7.23 -21.22 -6.43
C GLN A 149 -7.89 -21.65 -5.12
N GLU A 150 -8.14 -22.97 -4.99
CA GLU A 150 -8.33 -23.59 -3.68
C GLU A 150 -7.06 -23.41 -2.84
N ASP A 151 -7.18 -23.40 -1.50
CA ASP A 151 -6.09 -23.13 -0.54
C ASP A 151 -4.96 -24.18 -0.56
N LYS A 152 -4.52 -24.58 -1.76
CA LYS A 152 -3.35 -25.46 -1.93
C LYS A 152 -2.07 -24.68 -1.63
N GLU A 153 -1.21 -25.28 -0.85
CA GLU A 153 0.10 -24.73 -0.52
C GLU A 153 0.87 -24.35 -1.79
N ILE A 154 1.17 -23.05 -1.93
CA ILE A 154 2.00 -22.56 -3.02
C ILE A 154 3.43 -23.02 -2.74
N GLU A 155 4.00 -23.88 -3.58
CA GLU A 155 5.37 -24.31 -3.46
C GLU A 155 6.32 -23.15 -3.81
N PRO A 156 7.22 -22.71 -2.87
CA PRO A 156 8.11 -21.56 -3.09
C PRO A 156 9.02 -21.75 -4.31
N GLU A 157 9.39 -22.99 -4.59
CA GLU A 157 10.31 -23.36 -5.69
C GLU A 157 9.73 -23.10 -7.09
N LYS A 158 8.40 -23.08 -7.22
CA LYS A 158 7.70 -22.80 -8.49
C LYS A 158 7.43 -21.32 -8.73
N ASN A 159 7.84 -20.45 -7.80
CA ASN A 159 7.58 -19.02 -7.91
C ASN A 159 8.49 -18.37 -8.98
N PHE A 160 7.86 -17.83 -10.05
CA PHE A 160 8.57 -17.21 -11.17
C PHE A 160 9.45 -16.01 -10.73
N ILE A 161 8.96 -15.19 -9.80
CA ILE A 161 9.69 -14.00 -9.30
C ILE A 161 10.93 -14.45 -8.53
N LEU A 162 10.82 -15.44 -7.64
CA LEU A 162 11.96 -16.02 -6.93
C LEU A 162 13.00 -16.62 -7.91
N ARG A 163 12.53 -17.29 -8.96
CA ARG A 163 13.42 -17.86 -9.98
C ARG A 163 14.13 -16.76 -10.79
N LEU A 164 13.41 -15.70 -11.17
CA LEU A 164 13.99 -14.58 -11.92
C LEU A 164 14.98 -13.79 -11.05
N SER A 165 14.64 -13.54 -9.79
CA SER A 165 15.50 -12.81 -8.85
C SER A 165 16.81 -13.52 -8.57
N ARG A 166 16.83 -14.87 -8.57
CA ARG A 166 18.05 -15.67 -8.42
C ARG A 166 19.08 -15.47 -9.56
N ARG A 167 18.63 -14.96 -10.69
CA ARG A 167 19.53 -14.62 -11.80
C ARG A 167 20.38 -13.38 -11.52
N PHE A 168 19.85 -12.45 -10.71
CA PHE A 168 20.48 -11.16 -10.43
C PHE A 168 20.97 -11.02 -8.98
N LEU A 169 20.34 -11.75 -8.05
CA LEU A 169 20.62 -11.70 -6.62
C LEU A 169 20.83 -13.12 -6.08
N ARG A 170 21.71 -13.22 -5.11
CA ARG A 170 21.82 -14.45 -4.30
C ARG A 170 20.65 -14.47 -3.32
N VAL A 171 19.66 -15.32 -3.55
CA VAL A 171 18.42 -15.37 -2.78
C VAL A 171 18.33 -16.69 -2.01
N THR A 172 17.96 -16.61 -0.72
CA THR A 172 17.62 -17.80 0.07
C THR A 172 16.19 -18.26 -0.20
N ASN A 173 15.91 -19.54 0.03
CA ASN A 173 14.53 -20.05 0.01
C ASN A 173 13.80 -19.79 1.33
N ASP A 174 14.57 -19.64 2.40
CA ASP A 174 14.08 -19.61 3.77
C ASP A 174 14.06 -18.20 4.32
N PHE A 175 13.14 -18.00 5.25
CA PHE A 175 13.11 -16.81 6.10
C PHE A 175 14.09 -17.03 7.27
N ASP A 176 14.80 -15.97 7.66
CA ASP A 176 15.56 -15.92 8.92
C ASP A 176 14.92 -14.82 9.79
N GLY A 177 13.81 -15.16 10.43
CA GLY A 177 12.99 -14.21 11.18
C GLY A 177 12.55 -13.04 10.29
N ALA A 178 12.78 -11.81 10.77
CA ALA A 178 12.42 -10.58 10.06
C ALA A 178 13.59 -9.96 9.25
N LYS A 179 14.65 -10.70 8.96
CA LYS A 179 15.83 -10.15 8.28
C LYS A 179 15.62 -10.05 6.78
N PHE A 180 16.06 -8.96 6.18
CA PHE A 180 16.08 -8.77 4.72
C PHE A 180 17.30 -9.41 4.07
N PHE A 181 18.42 -9.48 4.79
CA PHE A 181 19.66 -10.10 4.34
C PHE A 181 20.19 -11.04 5.41
N VAL A 182 20.79 -12.14 4.96
CA VAL A 182 21.43 -13.14 5.82
C VAL A 182 22.82 -13.46 5.27
N GLN A 183 23.75 -13.71 6.18
CA GLN A 183 25.09 -14.17 5.80
C GLN A 183 25.15 -15.69 5.88
N ARG A 184 25.55 -16.35 4.79
CA ARG A 184 25.83 -17.79 4.74
C ARG A 184 27.15 -17.99 4.00
N GLU A 185 28.04 -18.78 4.56
CA GLU A 185 29.34 -19.12 3.97
C GLU A 185 30.16 -17.90 3.51
N GLY A 186 30.15 -16.83 4.31
CA GLY A 186 30.86 -15.58 4.00
C GLY A 186 30.22 -14.70 2.92
N HIS A 187 29.04 -15.05 2.41
CA HIS A 187 28.30 -14.29 1.39
C HIS A 187 26.98 -13.77 1.93
N SER A 188 26.59 -12.58 1.45
CA SER A 188 25.28 -11.98 1.77
C SER A 188 24.22 -12.50 0.79
N TYR A 189 23.11 -13.00 1.33
CA TYR A 189 21.95 -13.46 0.56
C TYR A 189 20.73 -12.61 0.92
N ALA A 190 19.95 -12.26 -0.09
CA ALA A 190 18.64 -11.63 0.09
C ALA A 190 17.60 -12.68 0.51
N THR A 191 16.70 -12.30 1.42
CA THR A 191 15.57 -13.16 1.82
C THR A 191 14.34 -12.88 0.96
N PRO A 192 13.32 -13.76 0.99
CA PRO A 192 12.03 -13.47 0.35
C PRO A 192 11.37 -12.18 0.87
N MET A 193 11.66 -11.75 2.11
CA MET A 193 11.21 -10.45 2.63
C MET A 193 11.80 -9.27 1.86
N PHE A 194 13.08 -9.33 1.50
CA PHE A 194 13.70 -8.28 0.69
C PHE A 194 13.11 -8.22 -0.71
N LEU A 195 12.84 -9.37 -1.32
CA LEU A 195 12.17 -9.42 -2.62
C LEU A 195 10.76 -8.85 -2.56
N CYS A 196 10.02 -9.17 -1.50
CA CYS A 196 8.71 -8.59 -1.26
C CYS A 196 8.79 -7.06 -1.15
N LEU A 197 9.75 -6.53 -0.39
CA LEU A 197 9.99 -5.10 -0.28
C LEU A 197 10.29 -4.46 -1.64
N LEU A 198 11.16 -5.05 -2.44
CA LEU A 198 11.47 -4.54 -3.79
C LEU A 198 10.23 -4.47 -4.69
N VAL A 199 9.35 -5.48 -4.62
CA VAL A 199 8.10 -5.46 -5.40
C VAL A 199 7.13 -4.43 -4.85
N VAL A 200 7.03 -4.26 -3.52
CA VAL A 200 6.23 -3.19 -2.89
C VAL A 200 6.71 -1.81 -3.36
N GLU A 201 8.02 -1.55 -3.32
CA GLU A 201 8.60 -0.27 -3.80
C GLU A 201 8.33 -0.05 -5.30
N ALA A 202 8.54 -1.09 -6.11
CA ALA A 202 8.26 -1.02 -7.54
C ALA A 202 6.78 -0.71 -7.82
N THR A 203 5.85 -1.29 -7.05
CA THR A 203 4.42 -0.99 -7.18
C THR A 203 4.08 0.43 -6.75
N ASP A 204 4.71 0.94 -5.69
CA ASP A 204 4.47 2.33 -5.26
C ASP A 204 4.96 3.35 -6.30
N VAL A 205 6.12 3.08 -6.92
CA VAL A 205 6.60 3.88 -8.07
C VAL A 205 5.55 3.92 -9.19
N LEU A 206 4.94 2.78 -9.52
CA LEU A 206 3.94 2.69 -10.57
C LEU A 206 2.66 3.45 -10.22
N PHE A 207 2.22 3.38 -8.97
CA PHE A 207 1.07 4.16 -8.51
C PHE A 207 1.39 5.66 -8.45
N ALA A 208 2.64 6.04 -8.20
CA ALA A 208 3.06 7.43 -8.27
C ALA A 208 2.94 8.03 -9.68
N VAL A 209 3.06 7.20 -10.73
CA VAL A 209 2.86 7.61 -12.14
C VAL A 209 1.46 8.18 -12.38
N ASP A 210 0.45 7.68 -11.70
CA ASP A 210 -0.94 8.17 -11.83
C ASP A 210 -1.26 9.27 -10.82
N SER A 211 -0.76 9.15 -9.58
CA SER A 211 -1.14 10.05 -8.48
C SER A 211 -0.39 11.39 -8.52
N VAL A 212 0.88 11.42 -8.90
CA VAL A 212 1.65 12.67 -8.95
C VAL A 212 1.13 13.64 -10.02
N PRO A 213 0.85 13.23 -11.29
CA PRO A 213 0.20 14.10 -12.25
C PRO A 213 -1.19 14.57 -11.81
N ALA A 214 -1.98 13.70 -11.16
CA ALA A 214 -3.28 14.09 -10.65
C ALA A 214 -3.17 15.19 -9.58
N ALA A 215 -2.22 15.09 -8.66
CA ALA A 215 -1.95 16.10 -7.64
C ALA A 215 -1.39 17.41 -8.23
N LEU A 216 -0.51 17.32 -9.23
CA LEU A 216 0.00 18.48 -9.98
C LEU A 216 -1.10 19.21 -10.76
N GLY A 217 -2.14 18.49 -11.22
CA GLY A 217 -3.33 19.09 -11.81
C GLY A 217 -4.19 19.91 -10.83
N ILE A 218 -4.03 19.68 -9.50
CA ILE A 218 -4.76 20.40 -8.46
C ILE A 218 -3.97 21.65 -8.02
N THR A 219 -2.65 21.52 -7.79
CA THR A 219 -1.81 22.62 -7.30
C THR A 219 -0.35 22.45 -7.75
N HIS A 220 0.36 23.57 -7.88
CA HIS A 220 1.81 23.61 -8.12
C HIS A 220 2.61 24.00 -6.87
N ASP A 221 1.93 24.25 -5.72
CA ASP A 221 2.62 24.52 -4.46
C ASP A 221 3.31 23.24 -3.96
N ARG A 222 4.64 23.26 -3.95
CA ARG A 222 5.47 22.10 -3.57
C ARG A 222 5.20 21.61 -2.15
N PHE A 223 4.94 22.52 -1.21
CA PHE A 223 4.64 22.16 0.16
C PHE A 223 3.30 21.43 0.24
N VAL A 224 2.27 21.99 -0.38
CA VAL A 224 0.92 21.41 -0.41
C VAL A 224 0.95 20.03 -1.06
N LEU A 225 1.58 19.91 -2.24
CA LEU A 225 1.74 18.64 -2.95
C LEU A 225 2.43 17.57 -2.09
N TYR A 226 3.61 17.88 -1.59
CA TYR A 226 4.41 16.88 -0.88
C TYR A 226 3.80 16.52 0.47
N SER A 227 3.39 17.51 1.25
CA SER A 227 2.85 17.27 2.59
C SER A 227 1.54 16.51 2.57
N SER A 228 0.62 16.81 1.65
CA SER A 228 -0.65 16.07 1.51
C SER A 228 -0.42 14.61 1.12
N ASN A 229 0.48 14.36 0.16
CA ASN A 229 0.86 13.02 -0.27
C ASN A 229 1.50 12.22 0.87
N VAL A 230 2.48 12.79 1.55
CA VAL A 230 3.17 12.13 2.67
C VAL A 230 2.21 11.79 3.80
N MET A 231 1.33 12.72 4.20
CA MET A 231 0.34 12.47 5.24
C MET A 231 -0.65 11.36 4.85
N ALA A 232 -1.00 11.24 3.57
CA ALA A 232 -1.84 10.15 3.09
C ALA A 232 -1.13 8.79 3.19
N ILE A 233 0.17 8.72 2.82
CA ILE A 233 0.98 7.49 2.84
C ILE A 233 1.29 7.06 4.28
N CYS A 234 1.64 7.98 5.18
CA CYS A 234 1.95 7.65 6.56
C CYS A 234 0.83 6.86 7.26
N GLY A 235 -0.44 7.18 6.97
CA GLY A 235 -1.58 6.42 7.49
C GLY A 235 -1.86 5.09 6.78
N LEU A 236 -1.13 4.74 5.72
CA LEU A 236 -1.40 3.57 4.88
C LEU A 236 -1.19 2.26 5.63
N ARG A 237 -0.17 2.20 6.51
CA ARG A 237 0.12 1.01 7.32
C ARG A 237 -1.03 0.66 8.27
N ALA A 238 -1.55 1.64 9.00
CA ALA A 238 -2.68 1.43 9.89
C ALA A 238 -3.91 0.95 9.10
N LEU A 239 -4.17 1.58 7.97
CA LEU A 239 -5.27 1.20 7.08
C LEU A 239 -5.07 -0.22 6.50
N TYR A 240 -3.83 -0.62 6.19
CA TYR A 240 -3.52 -1.98 5.76
C TYR A 240 -3.96 -3.02 6.79
N PHE A 241 -3.57 -2.86 8.07
CA PHE A 241 -3.95 -3.81 9.12
C PHE A 241 -5.45 -3.81 9.39
N ALA A 242 -6.14 -2.67 9.24
CA ALA A 242 -7.59 -2.62 9.31
C ALA A 242 -8.23 -3.47 8.19
N VAL A 243 -7.78 -3.31 6.93
CA VAL A 243 -8.27 -4.09 5.79
C VAL A 243 -7.89 -5.56 5.91
N ALA A 244 -6.65 -5.88 6.28
CA ALA A 244 -6.19 -7.25 6.47
C ALA A 244 -6.97 -7.97 7.58
N GLY A 245 -7.31 -7.26 8.67
CA GLY A 245 -8.17 -7.77 9.75
C GLY A 245 -9.59 -8.09 9.27
N LEU A 246 -10.17 -7.26 8.40
CA LEU A 246 -11.47 -7.52 7.78
C LEU A 246 -11.44 -8.79 6.91
N ILE A 247 -10.36 -9.00 6.15
CA ILE A 247 -10.22 -10.19 5.29
C ILE A 247 -10.27 -11.47 6.11
N GLY A 248 -9.70 -11.47 7.33
CA GLY A 248 -9.73 -12.61 8.23
C GLY A 248 -11.12 -12.91 8.82
N LEU A 249 -12.00 -11.90 8.90
CA LEU A 249 -13.34 -12.03 9.47
C LEU A 249 -14.40 -12.52 8.46
N PHE A 250 -14.21 -12.28 7.17
CA PHE A 250 -15.20 -12.50 6.13
C PHE A 250 -14.69 -13.44 5.04
N HIS A 251 -15.21 -14.66 4.95
CA HIS A 251 -14.70 -15.68 4.03
C HIS A 251 -14.92 -15.37 2.53
N PHE A 252 -15.99 -14.63 2.16
CA PHE A 252 -16.20 -14.18 0.78
C PHE A 252 -15.28 -13.00 0.39
N LEU A 253 -14.61 -12.39 1.36
CA LEU A 253 -13.72 -11.26 1.08
C LEU A 253 -12.51 -11.68 0.22
N LYS A 254 -12.10 -12.96 0.25
CA LYS A 254 -11.09 -13.54 -0.66
C LYS A 254 -11.51 -13.38 -2.12
N HIS A 255 -12.77 -13.65 -2.44
CA HIS A 255 -13.32 -13.51 -3.80
C HIS A 255 -13.50 -12.02 -4.18
N GLY A 256 -13.90 -11.19 -3.22
CA GLY A 256 -13.93 -9.74 -3.40
C GLY A 256 -12.55 -9.18 -3.72
N LEU A 257 -11.52 -9.62 -2.99
CA LEU A 257 -10.13 -9.23 -3.24
C LEU A 257 -9.67 -9.65 -4.66
N ALA A 258 -9.99 -10.88 -5.07
CA ALA A 258 -9.68 -11.35 -6.42
C ALA A 258 -10.33 -10.46 -7.50
N LEU A 259 -11.60 -10.09 -7.30
CA LEU A 259 -12.32 -9.22 -8.22
C LEU A 259 -11.75 -7.79 -8.25
N ILE A 260 -11.35 -7.25 -7.11
CA ILE A 260 -10.68 -5.95 -7.02
C ILE A 260 -9.35 -5.96 -7.79
N LEU A 261 -8.55 -7.02 -7.64
CA LEU A 261 -7.28 -7.14 -8.37
C LEU A 261 -7.49 -7.23 -9.88
N VAL A 262 -8.49 -7.99 -10.32
CA VAL A 262 -8.87 -8.02 -11.75
C VAL A 262 -9.27 -6.63 -12.21
N PHE A 263 -10.12 -5.94 -11.46
CA PHE A 263 -10.56 -4.58 -11.77
C PHE A 263 -9.39 -3.59 -11.85
N VAL A 264 -8.50 -3.59 -10.85
CA VAL A 264 -7.32 -2.70 -10.83
C VAL A 264 -6.36 -3.05 -11.97
N GLY A 265 -6.12 -4.34 -12.22
CA GLY A 265 -5.30 -4.79 -13.35
C GLY A 265 -5.85 -4.33 -14.70
N VAL A 266 -7.16 -4.49 -14.93
CA VAL A 266 -7.82 -4.01 -16.15
C VAL A 266 -7.74 -2.48 -16.23
N LYS A 267 -8.06 -1.76 -15.15
CA LYS A 267 -7.95 -0.29 -15.07
C LYS A 267 -6.57 0.18 -15.50
N MET A 268 -5.50 -0.45 -15.02
CA MET A 268 -4.12 -0.11 -15.38
C MET A 268 -3.82 -0.40 -16.85
N LEU A 269 -4.27 -1.54 -17.38
CA LEU A 269 -4.06 -1.91 -18.78
C LEU A 269 -4.75 -0.98 -19.77
N ILE A 270 -5.97 -0.48 -19.43
CA ILE A 270 -6.74 0.43 -20.30
C ILE A 270 -6.41 1.91 -20.07
N ALA A 271 -5.61 2.25 -19.07
CA ALA A 271 -5.34 3.63 -18.65
C ALA A 271 -4.81 4.54 -19.76
N HIS A 272 -4.15 3.95 -20.78
CA HIS A 272 -3.69 4.69 -21.97
C HIS A 272 -4.83 5.15 -22.88
N TRP A 273 -5.89 4.33 -23.03
CA TRP A 273 -7.03 4.63 -23.89
C TRP A 273 -8.18 5.32 -23.15
N TYR A 274 -8.41 4.89 -21.90
CA TYR A 274 -9.51 5.41 -21.09
C TYR A 274 -9.12 5.48 -19.61
N LYS A 275 -9.05 6.69 -19.07
CA LYS A 275 -8.81 6.91 -17.64
C LYS A 275 -10.12 6.87 -16.87
N ILE A 276 -10.33 5.82 -16.07
CA ILE A 276 -11.49 5.71 -15.19
C ILE A 276 -11.39 6.81 -14.11
N PRO A 277 -12.39 7.70 -13.98
CA PRO A 277 -12.37 8.73 -12.95
C PRO A 277 -12.27 8.14 -11.54
N ILE A 278 -11.50 8.78 -10.65
CA ILE A 278 -11.21 8.29 -9.29
C ILE A 278 -12.48 7.96 -8.49
N PRO A 279 -13.56 8.78 -8.50
CA PRO A 279 -14.78 8.45 -7.75
C PRO A 279 -15.43 7.14 -8.21
N TRP A 280 -15.41 6.84 -9.51
CA TRP A 280 -15.97 5.60 -10.06
C TRP A 280 -15.12 4.38 -9.69
N ALA A 281 -13.79 4.51 -9.75
CA ALA A 281 -12.88 3.45 -9.34
C ALA A 281 -13.05 3.14 -7.84
N LEU A 282 -13.06 4.17 -6.99
CA LEU A 282 -13.29 4.03 -5.55
C LEU A 282 -14.67 3.45 -5.25
N GLY A 283 -15.73 3.92 -5.94
CA GLY A 283 -17.08 3.38 -5.81
C GLY A 283 -17.16 1.89 -6.17
N ALA A 284 -16.48 1.45 -7.23
CA ALA A 284 -16.41 0.05 -7.63
C ALA A 284 -15.71 -0.80 -6.55
N VAL A 285 -14.56 -0.36 -6.05
CA VAL A 285 -13.82 -1.07 -5.00
C VAL A 285 -14.64 -1.19 -3.71
N LEU A 286 -15.20 -0.07 -3.23
CA LEU A 286 -16.06 -0.08 -2.04
C LEU A 286 -17.31 -0.91 -2.22
N GLY A 287 -17.93 -0.89 -3.41
CA GLY A 287 -19.09 -1.71 -3.75
C GLY A 287 -18.77 -3.21 -3.73
N ILE A 288 -17.64 -3.62 -4.30
CA ILE A 288 -17.18 -5.02 -4.26
C ILE A 288 -16.92 -5.46 -2.82
N LEU A 289 -16.28 -4.62 -2.00
CA LEU A 289 -16.03 -4.92 -0.59
C LEU A 289 -17.34 -5.07 0.19
N ALA A 290 -18.25 -4.10 0.07
CA ALA A 290 -19.54 -4.13 0.75
C ALA A 290 -20.35 -5.37 0.36
N LEU A 291 -20.41 -5.70 -0.93
CA LEU A 291 -21.08 -6.90 -1.42
C LEU A 291 -20.45 -8.19 -0.85
N SER A 292 -19.11 -8.26 -0.85
CA SER A 292 -18.38 -9.42 -0.32
C SER A 292 -18.60 -9.61 1.19
N MET A 293 -18.66 -8.51 1.95
CA MET A 293 -18.99 -8.54 3.37
C MET A 293 -20.43 -8.96 3.61
N LEU A 294 -21.39 -8.40 2.85
CA LEU A 294 -22.81 -8.77 2.92
C LEU A 294 -23.02 -10.26 2.62
N LEU A 295 -22.40 -10.75 1.54
CA LEU A 295 -22.46 -12.18 1.20
C LEU A 295 -21.86 -13.06 2.30
N SER A 296 -20.77 -12.63 2.95
CA SER A 296 -20.18 -13.36 4.09
C SER A 296 -21.10 -13.42 5.31
N VAL A 297 -21.88 -12.38 5.54
CA VAL A 297 -22.87 -12.35 6.64
C VAL A 297 -24.09 -13.20 6.31
N VAL A 298 -24.62 -13.08 5.09
CA VAL A 298 -25.82 -13.80 4.65
C VAL A 298 -25.55 -15.32 4.51
N PHE A 299 -24.42 -15.66 3.89
CA PHE A 299 -24.02 -17.06 3.67
C PHE A 299 -22.94 -17.47 4.69
N LYS A 300 -23.28 -17.37 5.98
CA LYS A 300 -22.39 -17.79 7.06
C LYS A 300 -22.00 -19.26 6.84
N LYS A 301 -20.68 -19.54 6.74
CA LYS A 301 -20.16 -20.90 6.63
C LYS A 301 -20.72 -21.70 7.81
N ARG A 302 -21.48 -22.76 7.55
CA ARG A 302 -21.82 -23.76 8.60
C ARG A 302 -20.46 -24.32 9.03
N GLU A 303 -20.07 -24.06 10.26
CA GLU A 303 -18.99 -24.80 10.90
C GLU A 303 -19.41 -26.25 10.86
N ASP A 304 -18.71 -27.07 10.10
CA ASP A 304 -18.91 -28.51 10.12
C ASP A 304 -18.64 -28.97 11.56
N ALA A 305 -19.72 -29.36 12.22
CA ALA A 305 -19.72 -30.00 13.52
C ALA A 305 -19.14 -31.42 13.38
N HIS A 306 -17.86 -31.53 13.00
CA HIS A 306 -17.09 -32.77 12.95
C HIS A 306 -15.76 -32.56 13.68
N GLY A 307 -15.85 -32.52 15.01
CA GLY A 307 -14.70 -32.35 15.89
C GLY A 307 -15.04 -32.69 17.35
N ALA A 308 -16.01 -33.57 17.53
CA ALA A 308 -16.31 -34.15 18.87
C ALA A 308 -16.61 -35.65 18.71
N GLN A 309 -15.56 -36.45 18.52
CA GLN A 309 -15.53 -37.86 18.93
C GLN A 309 -14.08 -38.23 19.24
#